data_f2a3f287b69f00e064380b2f26f17f7a
#
_entry.id   f2a3f287b69f00e064380b2f26f17f7a
#
_cell.length_a   1.000
_cell.length_b   1.000
_cell.length_c   1.000
_cell.angle_alpha   90.00
_cell.angle_beta   90.00
_cell.angle_gamma   90.00
#
_symmetry.space_group_name_H-M   'P 1'
#
loop_
_entity.id
_entity.type
_entity.pdbx_description
1 polymer ?
#
loop_
_entity_poly.entity_id
_entity_poly.type
_entity_poly.pdbx_seq_one_letter_code
_entity_poly.pdbx_strand_id
1 'polypeptide(L)'
;MVGSVPTNPDTLLRRKHTAEALTAAGFPVAAKTLATKAARGGGPIYRVFGRTVLYRWGDALGWAEGRLSEPRRSTSEADTQRRPAAA
;
A
#
# COMPACT_ATOMS: atom_id res chain seq x y z
N MET A 1 15.69 9.47 6.92
CA MET A 1 14.76 10.51 6.44
C MET A 1 13.38 9.93 6.24
N VAL A 2 12.41 10.64 6.76
CA VAL A 2 11.02 10.21 6.65
C VAL A 2 10.59 10.30 5.19
N GLY A 3 9.87 9.29 4.72
CA GLY A 3 9.34 9.29 3.37
C GLY A 3 10.29 8.88 2.28
N SER A 4 11.47 8.42 2.65
CA SER A 4 12.40 7.93 1.63
C SER A 4 11.87 6.64 1.01
N VAL A 5 12.01 6.54 -0.31
CA VAL A 5 11.65 5.32 -1.03
C VAL A 5 12.89 4.44 -1.10
N PRO A 6 12.82 3.19 -0.61
CA PRO A 6 13.96 2.29 -0.72
C PRO A 6 14.32 2.02 -2.17
N THR A 7 15.61 1.89 -2.43
CA THR A 7 16.08 1.57 -3.78
C THR A 7 16.15 0.06 -4.01
N ASN A 8 16.22 -0.69 -2.92
CA ASN A 8 16.32 -2.15 -2.99
C ASN A 8 14.97 -2.77 -2.64
N PRO A 9 14.35 -3.54 -3.57
CA PRO A 9 13.04 -4.14 -3.29
C PRO A 9 13.08 -5.18 -2.17
N ASP A 10 14.25 -5.67 -1.80
CA ASP A 10 14.39 -6.63 -0.71
C ASP A 10 14.48 -5.97 0.66
N THR A 11 14.48 -4.65 0.72
CA THR A 11 14.53 -3.92 1.98
C THR A 11 13.33 -4.28 2.84
N LEU A 12 13.61 -4.61 4.10
CA LEU A 12 12.54 -4.90 5.07
C LEU A 12 12.24 -3.65 5.87
N LEU A 13 10.97 -3.33 5.99
CA LEU A 13 10.52 -2.10 6.63
C LEU A 13 9.47 -2.42 7.68
N ARG A 14 9.52 -1.68 8.78
CA ARG A 14 8.43 -1.73 9.75
C ARG A 14 7.20 -1.08 9.15
N ARG A 15 6.05 -1.36 9.77
CA ARG A 15 4.77 -0.87 9.25
C ARG A 15 4.75 0.64 9.04
N LYS A 16 5.25 1.38 10.02
CA LYS A 16 5.29 2.84 9.93
C LYS A 16 6.12 3.31 8.73
N HIS A 17 7.30 2.73 8.58
CA HIS A 17 8.20 3.12 7.48
C HIS A 17 7.66 2.65 6.13
N THR A 18 6.97 1.52 6.10
CA THR A 18 6.33 1.04 4.88
C THR A 18 5.27 2.05 4.42
N ALA A 19 4.46 2.52 5.35
CA ALA A 19 3.43 3.51 5.03
C ALA A 19 4.05 4.81 4.53
N GLU A 20 5.14 5.25 5.16
CA GLU A 20 5.84 6.46 4.74
C GLU A 20 6.44 6.31 3.36
N ALA A 21 7.07 5.16 3.09
CA ALA A 21 7.69 4.90 1.79
C ALA A 21 6.66 4.81 0.68
N LEU A 22 5.53 4.15 0.94
CA LEU A 22 4.45 4.07 -0.04
C LEU A 22 3.90 5.45 -0.34
N THR A 23 3.70 6.26 0.69
CA THR A 23 3.22 7.62 0.50
C THR A 23 4.20 8.45 -0.33
N ALA A 24 5.50 8.31 -0.05
CA ALA A 24 6.54 9.00 -0.81
C ALA A 24 6.60 8.52 -2.25
N ALA A 25 6.28 7.27 -2.50
CA ALA A 25 6.26 6.71 -3.85
C ALA A 25 4.99 7.05 -4.63
N GLY A 26 4.04 7.73 -3.99
CA GLY A 26 2.82 8.16 -4.65
C GLY A 26 1.59 7.36 -4.24
N PHE A 27 1.69 6.46 -3.28
CA PHE A 27 0.58 5.63 -2.82
C PHE A 27 0.23 5.99 -1.37
N PRO A 28 -0.64 7.00 -1.16
CA PRO A 28 -0.97 7.45 0.19
C PRO A 28 -1.63 6.34 1.01
N VAL A 29 -1.00 6.01 2.13
CA VAL A 29 -1.55 5.00 3.04
C VAL A 29 -1.00 5.26 4.44
N ALA A 30 -1.83 5.08 5.44
CA ALA A 30 -1.42 5.24 6.83
C ALA A 30 -1.00 3.91 7.43
N ALA A 31 -0.13 3.97 8.42
CA ALA A 31 0.29 2.77 9.13
C ALA A 31 -0.92 2.05 9.74
N LYS A 32 -1.88 2.80 10.25
CA LYS A 32 -3.10 2.25 10.82
C LYS A 32 -3.88 1.44 9.78
N THR A 33 -3.91 1.91 8.55
CA THR A 33 -4.58 1.20 7.46
C THR A 33 -3.89 -0.14 7.20
N LEU A 34 -2.57 -0.14 7.19
CA LEU A 34 -1.82 -1.40 7.02
C LEU A 34 -2.10 -2.37 8.16
N ALA A 35 -2.19 -1.86 9.39
CA ALA A 35 -2.49 -2.69 10.54
C ALA A 35 -3.88 -3.32 10.43
N THR A 36 -4.87 -2.53 10.02
CA THR A 36 -6.23 -3.03 9.84
C THR A 36 -6.28 -4.11 8.77
N LYS A 37 -5.60 -3.88 7.66
CA LYS A 37 -5.57 -4.85 6.57
C LYS A 37 -4.81 -6.11 6.95
N ALA A 38 -3.79 -6.00 7.78
CA ALA A 38 -3.09 -7.18 8.27
C ALA A 38 -4.01 -8.06 9.11
N ALA A 39 -4.88 -7.44 9.91
CA ALA A 39 -5.83 -8.17 10.74
C ALA A 39 -6.99 -8.75 9.95
N ARG A 40 -7.45 -8.04 8.92
CA ARG A 40 -8.65 -8.43 8.18
C ARG A 40 -8.38 -9.02 6.81
N GLY A 41 -7.17 -8.90 6.33
CA GLY A 41 -6.79 -9.33 4.98
C GLY A 41 -6.89 -8.19 3.98
N GLY A 42 -6.31 -8.40 2.82
CA GLY A 42 -6.33 -7.42 1.74
C GLY A 42 -5.16 -6.47 1.71
N GLY A 43 -4.21 -6.63 2.61
CA GLY A 43 -3.01 -5.82 2.63
C GLY A 43 -1.82 -6.50 1.96
N PRO A 44 -0.65 -5.85 2.02
CA PRO A 44 0.55 -6.46 1.47
C PRO A 44 0.99 -7.66 2.30
N ILE A 45 1.72 -8.56 1.68
CA ILE A 45 2.34 -9.68 2.36
C ILE A 45 3.33 -9.13 3.39
N TYR A 46 3.37 -9.74 4.57
CA TYR A 46 4.32 -9.34 5.60
C TYR A 46 4.95 -10.57 6.24
N ARG A 47 6.03 -10.33 6.94
CA ARG A 47 6.72 -11.36 7.71
C ARG A 47 6.91 -10.87 9.13
N VAL A 48 7.12 -11.81 10.04
CA VAL A 48 7.32 -11.46 11.45
C VAL A 48 8.73 -11.86 11.87
N PHE A 49 9.44 -10.89 12.39
CA PHE A 49 10.78 -11.12 12.95
C PHE A 49 10.66 -10.94 14.45
N GLY A 50 10.60 -12.07 15.17
CA GLY A 50 10.30 -12.04 16.59
C GLY A 50 8.87 -11.56 16.80
N ARG A 51 8.71 -10.36 17.30
CA ARG A 51 7.40 -9.72 17.49
C ARG A 51 7.17 -8.54 16.56
N THR A 52 8.13 -8.30 15.67
CA THR A 52 8.09 -7.15 14.78
C THR A 52 7.57 -7.56 13.41
N VAL A 53 6.55 -6.89 12.95
CA VAL A 53 6.03 -7.09 11.60
C VAL A 53 6.90 -6.30 10.63
N LEU A 54 7.35 -6.98 9.58
CA LEU A 54 8.19 -6.38 8.56
C LEU A 54 7.57 -6.61 7.19
N TYR A 55 7.67 -5.60 6.35
CA TYR A 55 7.22 -5.66 4.96
C TYR A 55 8.41 -5.58 4.04
N ARG A 56 8.48 -6.48 3.08
CA ARG A 56 9.49 -6.38 2.02
C ARG A 56 9.01 -5.30 1.06
N TRP A 57 9.88 -4.34 0.76
CA TRP A 57 9.47 -3.17 -0.03
C TRP A 57 8.85 -3.55 -1.37
N GLY A 58 9.45 -4.50 -2.10
CA GLY A 58 8.91 -4.94 -3.38
C GLY A 58 7.51 -5.49 -3.27
N ASP A 59 7.22 -6.23 -2.19
CA ASP A 59 5.88 -6.79 -1.97
C ASP A 59 4.87 -5.69 -1.67
N ALA A 60 5.26 -4.73 -0.84
CA ALA A 60 4.38 -3.61 -0.50
C ALA A 60 4.09 -2.76 -1.74
N LEU A 61 5.12 -2.48 -2.52
CA LEU A 61 4.96 -1.69 -3.73
C LEU A 61 4.07 -2.39 -4.75
N GLY A 62 4.29 -3.69 -4.96
CA GLY A 62 3.47 -4.46 -5.87
C GLY A 62 2.00 -4.50 -5.45
N TRP A 63 1.77 -4.63 -4.14
CA TRP A 63 0.41 -4.57 -3.62
C TRP A 63 -0.25 -3.23 -3.93
N ALA A 64 0.47 -2.14 -3.70
CA ALA A 64 -0.06 -0.80 -3.94
C ALA A 64 -0.34 -0.58 -5.43
N GLU A 65 0.58 -0.99 -6.28
CA GLU A 65 0.40 -0.86 -7.73
C GLU A 65 -0.80 -1.66 -8.22
N GLY A 66 -1.02 -2.83 -7.65
CA GLY A 66 -2.14 -3.67 -8.01
C GLY A 66 -3.50 -3.10 -7.61
N ARG A 67 -3.51 -2.10 -6.73
CA ARG A 67 -4.75 -1.46 -6.30
C ARG A 67 -5.06 -0.19 -7.07
N LEU A 68 -4.20 0.23 -7.98
CA LEU A 68 -4.49 1.38 -8.81
C LEU A 68 -5.62 1.02 -9.79
N SER A 69 -6.55 1.95 -9.96
CA SER A 69 -7.57 1.79 -10.96
C SER A 69 -6.98 2.08 -12.34
N GLU A 70 -7.75 1.80 -13.37
CA GLU A 70 -7.34 2.19 -14.71
C GLU A 70 -7.33 3.70 -14.84
N PRO A 71 -6.52 4.23 -15.75
CA PRO A 71 -6.46 5.69 -15.94
C PRO A 71 -7.84 6.26 -16.24
N ARG A 72 -8.11 7.41 -15.66
CA ARG A 72 -9.38 8.09 -15.85
C ARG A 72 -9.12 9.55 -16.13
N ARG A 73 -10.02 10.14 -16.91
CA ARG A 73 -9.87 11.53 -17.32
C ARG A 73 -10.77 12.48 -16.57
N SER A 74 -11.86 11.96 -15.99
CA SER A 74 -12.82 12.82 -15.33
C SER A 74 -13.48 12.12 -14.17
N THR A 75 -14.05 12.91 -13.27
CA THR A 75 -14.81 12.39 -12.15
C THR A 75 -16.03 11.61 -12.60
N SER A 76 -16.68 12.09 -13.66
CA SER A 76 -17.85 11.42 -14.20
C SER A 76 -17.52 10.00 -14.65
N GLU A 77 -16.39 9.84 -15.32
CA GLU A 77 -15.91 8.55 -15.76
C GLU A 77 -15.66 7.63 -14.57
N ALA A 78 -15.05 8.16 -13.52
CA ALA A 78 -14.78 7.41 -12.31
C ALA A 78 -16.07 7.01 -11.61
N ASP A 79 -17.03 7.92 -11.53
CA ASP A 79 -18.31 7.64 -10.91
C ASP A 79 -19.08 6.56 -11.66
N THR A 80 -19.06 6.63 -12.97
CA THR A 80 -19.75 5.64 -13.81
C THR A 80 -19.16 4.25 -13.58
N GLN A 81 -17.86 4.15 -13.52
CA GLN A 81 -17.22 2.86 -13.30
C GLN A 81 -17.41 2.34 -11.88
N ARG A 82 -17.57 3.24 -10.93
CA ARG A 82 -17.71 2.85 -9.54
C ARG A 82 -19.11 2.37 -9.19
N ARG A 83 -20.13 2.91 -9.84
CA ARG A 83 -21.51 2.58 -9.53
C ARG A 83 -21.86 1.11 -9.62
N PRO A 84 -21.47 0.41 -10.67
CA PRO A 84 -21.80 -1.01 -10.75
C PRO A 84 -21.21 -1.79 -9.59
N ALA A 85 -20.04 -1.40 -9.13
CA ALA A 85 -19.40 -2.08 -8.01
C ALA A 85 -20.04 -1.70 -6.67
N ALA A 86 -20.59 -0.50 -6.60
CA ALA A 86 -21.21 -0.01 -5.36
C ALA A 86 -22.65 -0.48 -5.21
N ALA A 87 -23.28 -0.81 -6.30
CA ALA A 87 -24.70 -1.21 -6.32
C ALA A 87 -24.95 -2.55 -5.63
#